data_1e1ee424f4c0cbf6831220ebe4e374f8
#
_entry.id   1e1ee424f4c0cbf6831220ebe4e374f8
#
_cell.length_a   1.000
_cell.length_b   1.000
_cell.length_c   1.000
_cell.angle_alpha   90.00
_cell.angle_beta   90.00
_cell.angle_gamma   90.00
#
_symmetry.space_group_name_H-M   'P 1'
#
loop_
_entity.id
_entity.type
_entity.pdbx_description
1 polymer ?
#
loop_
_entity_poly.entity_id
_entity_poly.type
_entity_poly.pdbx_seq_one_letter_code
_entity_poly.pdbx_strand_id
1 'polypeptide(L)'
;MADSACSSCSSAGSCSSESCEGCPSSKQPQSFQEKLNEYSSVKKVIGVVSGKGGVGKSFVTASLATAMRKKGYEVGILDADITGPSIPKMFGVHGPAMGSEMGILPIAAEDGTKIMSINLLMEDEEAPVIWRGPVIAGTVKQFWSDVVWGDLDYLFVD
;
A
#
# COMPACT_ATOMS: atom_id res chain seq x y z
N MET A 1 10.57 5.02 38.54
CA MET A 1 11.15 3.88 37.84
C MET A 1 11.37 4.33 36.39
N ALA A 2 12.50 4.95 36.17
CA ALA A 2 12.92 5.42 34.85
C ALA A 2 14.37 4.99 34.71
N ASP A 3 14.62 3.86 34.07
CA ASP A 3 15.96 3.42 33.74
C ASP A 3 15.86 2.28 32.71
N SER A 4 15.88 2.60 31.43
CA SER A 4 16.32 1.65 30.41
C SER A 4 16.53 2.24 29.00
N ALA A 5 16.59 3.57 28.85
CA ALA A 5 16.71 4.17 27.51
C ALA A 5 18.16 4.51 27.07
N CYS A 6 19.17 4.41 27.93
CA CYS A 6 20.54 4.90 27.64
C CYS A 6 21.65 3.84 27.64
N SER A 7 21.35 2.54 27.61
CA SER A 7 22.38 1.48 27.69
C SER A 7 23.20 1.27 26.40
N SER A 8 22.86 1.93 25.29
CA SER A 8 23.56 1.77 24.00
C SER A 8 24.40 2.98 23.55
N CYS A 9 24.51 4.03 24.39
CA CYS A 9 25.32 5.20 24.07
C CYS A 9 26.70 5.09 24.71
N SER A 10 27.78 5.23 23.94
CA SER A 10 29.17 5.25 24.43
C SER A 10 29.50 6.44 25.33
N SER A 11 28.57 7.36 25.56
CA SER A 11 28.70 8.56 26.42
C SER A 11 27.67 8.60 27.55
N ALA A 12 27.24 7.43 28.04
CA ALA A 12 26.17 7.28 29.05
C ALA A 12 26.46 7.94 30.44
N GLY A 13 27.63 8.51 30.64
CA GLY A 13 28.03 9.11 31.92
C GLY A 13 27.80 10.63 32.06
N SER A 14 27.35 11.34 31.04
CA SER A 14 27.25 12.82 31.05
C SER A 14 25.94 13.39 30.49
N CYS A 15 24.90 12.62 30.30
CA CYS A 15 23.59 13.11 29.85
C CYS A 15 22.70 13.49 31.05
N SER A 16 22.49 14.77 31.27
CA SER A 16 21.38 15.29 32.05
C SER A 16 20.14 15.40 31.18
N SER A 17 18.95 15.14 31.74
CA SER A 17 17.65 15.05 31.03
C SER A 17 17.23 16.28 30.21
N GLU A 18 17.98 17.38 30.25
CA GLU A 18 17.67 18.63 29.53
C GLU A 18 18.47 18.85 28.24
N SER A 19 19.44 17.98 27.87
CA SER A 19 20.32 18.18 26.72
C SER A 19 20.22 17.11 25.62
N CYS A 20 19.11 16.40 25.50
CA CYS A 20 18.93 15.28 24.55
C CYS A 20 18.41 15.66 23.15
N GLU A 21 18.36 16.94 22.80
CA GLU A 21 17.84 17.37 21.47
C GLU A 21 18.70 16.94 20.26
N GLY A 22 19.92 16.46 20.48
CA GLY A 22 20.83 16.02 19.41
C GLY A 22 21.13 14.52 19.36
N CYS A 23 20.47 13.69 20.19
CA CYS A 23 20.79 12.27 20.26
C CYS A 23 20.11 11.50 19.11
N PRO A 24 20.84 10.67 18.32
CA PRO A 24 20.24 9.85 17.25
C PRO A 24 19.13 8.91 17.73
N SER A 25 19.14 8.56 19.03
CA SER A 25 18.12 7.71 19.67
C SER A 25 16.85 8.45 20.08
N SER A 26 16.81 9.80 20.03
CA SER A 26 15.63 10.60 20.40
C SER A 26 14.62 10.77 19.28
N LYS A 27 14.91 10.21 18.08
CA LYS A 27 13.89 10.12 17.03
C LYS A 27 12.82 9.15 17.52
N GLN A 28 11.69 9.70 17.97
CA GLN A 28 10.47 8.92 18.20
C GLN A 28 10.29 8.00 16.97
N PRO A 29 9.89 6.74 17.16
CA PRO A 29 9.61 5.87 16.03
C PRO A 29 8.60 6.61 15.16
N GLN A 30 9.02 7.01 13.96
CA GLN A 30 8.13 7.63 13.00
C GLN A 30 7.01 6.63 12.76
N SER A 31 5.80 7.02 13.09
CA SER A 31 4.64 6.23 12.72
C SER A 31 4.65 6.10 11.19
N PHE A 32 4.83 4.88 10.69
CA PHE A 32 4.72 4.57 9.26
C PHE A 32 3.26 4.52 8.79
N GLN A 33 2.32 4.94 9.65
CA GLN A 33 0.91 5.02 9.32
C GLN A 33 0.67 6.23 8.42
N GLU A 34 0.39 5.97 7.17
CA GLU A 34 -0.08 6.98 6.22
C GLU A 34 -1.59 7.16 6.38
N LYS A 35 -2.06 8.38 6.20
CA LYS A 35 -3.51 8.66 6.21
C LYS A 35 -4.14 8.18 4.91
N LEU A 36 -5.28 7.52 5.04
CA LEU A 36 -6.12 7.19 3.90
C LEU A 36 -6.71 8.48 3.31
N ASN A 37 -7.05 8.44 2.01
CA ASN A 37 -7.78 9.53 1.34
C ASN A 37 -9.05 9.90 2.13
N GLU A 38 -9.36 11.20 2.23
CA GLU A 38 -10.49 11.70 3.01
C GLU A 38 -11.86 11.19 2.52
N TYR A 39 -11.93 10.80 1.24
CA TYR A 39 -13.13 10.24 0.61
C TYR A 39 -13.17 8.71 0.62
N SER A 40 -12.36 8.10 1.46
CA SER A 40 -12.20 6.64 1.52
C SER A 40 -12.36 6.12 2.94
N SER A 41 -13.04 4.98 3.05
CA SER A 41 -13.20 4.26 4.31
C SER A 41 -12.94 2.78 4.06
N VAL A 42 -11.91 2.22 4.69
CA VAL A 42 -11.52 0.82 4.53
C VAL A 42 -11.59 0.12 5.88
N LYS A 43 -12.50 -0.85 6.03
CA LYS A 43 -12.70 -1.54 7.31
C LYS A 43 -11.57 -2.51 7.64
N LYS A 44 -11.06 -3.24 6.63
CA LYS A 44 -9.98 -4.23 6.81
C LYS A 44 -9.02 -4.22 5.62
N VAL A 45 -7.72 -4.19 5.93
CA VAL A 45 -6.64 -4.33 4.96
C VAL A 45 -5.99 -5.68 5.15
N ILE A 46 -5.82 -6.44 4.06
CA ILE A 46 -5.23 -7.79 4.06
C ILE A 46 -4.08 -7.81 3.06
N GLY A 47 -2.84 -7.89 3.57
CA GLY A 47 -1.66 -8.09 2.74
C GLY A 47 -1.45 -9.57 2.41
N VAL A 48 -1.27 -9.89 1.14
CA VAL A 48 -0.87 -11.22 0.67
C VAL A 48 0.60 -11.18 0.30
N VAL A 49 1.43 -11.79 1.12
CA VAL A 49 2.88 -11.68 1.02
C VAL A 49 3.51 -13.03 0.72
N SER A 50 4.52 -13.04 -0.13
CA SER A 50 5.31 -14.24 -0.42
C SER A 50 6.80 -13.89 -0.53
N GLY A 51 7.65 -14.70 0.08
CA GLY A 51 9.10 -14.59 -0.02
C GLY A 51 9.69 -15.18 -1.31
N LYS A 52 8.86 -15.80 -2.17
CA LYS A 52 9.30 -16.45 -3.41
C LYS A 52 8.38 -16.08 -4.56
N GLY A 53 8.95 -15.76 -5.72
CA GLY A 53 8.19 -15.53 -6.95
C GLY A 53 7.54 -16.81 -7.49
N GLY A 54 6.44 -16.65 -8.23
CA GLY A 54 5.77 -17.76 -8.94
C GLY A 54 5.00 -18.76 -8.08
N VAL A 55 4.73 -18.46 -6.81
CA VAL A 55 3.98 -19.36 -5.90
C VAL A 55 2.46 -19.15 -5.93
N GLY A 56 1.97 -18.24 -6.77
CA GLY A 56 0.54 -17.98 -6.92
C GLY A 56 -0.01 -16.90 -5.99
N LYS A 57 0.83 -15.97 -5.49
CA LYS A 57 0.41 -14.84 -4.63
C LYS A 57 -0.80 -14.12 -5.21
N SER A 58 -0.69 -13.58 -6.41
CA SER A 58 -1.75 -12.81 -7.09
C SER A 58 -2.99 -13.65 -7.39
N PHE A 59 -2.82 -14.96 -7.67
CA PHE A 59 -3.96 -15.87 -7.83
C PHE A 59 -4.75 -16.03 -6.52
N VAL A 60 -4.07 -16.14 -5.38
CA VAL A 60 -4.72 -16.21 -4.07
C VAL A 60 -5.43 -14.90 -3.76
N THR A 61 -4.79 -13.75 -4.01
CA THR A 61 -5.38 -12.43 -3.84
C THR A 61 -6.65 -12.26 -4.66
N ALA A 62 -6.60 -12.58 -5.95
CA ALA A 62 -7.76 -12.50 -6.86
C ALA A 62 -8.90 -13.43 -6.43
N SER A 63 -8.56 -14.67 -6.03
CA SER A 63 -9.55 -15.66 -5.58
C SER A 63 -10.27 -15.22 -4.30
N LEU A 64 -9.51 -14.67 -3.33
CA LEU A 64 -10.08 -14.14 -2.08
C LEU A 64 -10.99 -12.94 -2.34
N ALA A 65 -10.54 -11.99 -3.17
CA ALA A 65 -11.32 -10.82 -3.53
C ALA A 65 -12.64 -11.21 -4.19
N THR A 66 -12.59 -12.07 -5.21
CA THR A 66 -13.79 -12.59 -5.89
C THR A 66 -14.72 -13.34 -4.93
N ALA A 67 -14.17 -14.16 -4.02
CA ALA A 67 -14.97 -14.87 -3.02
C ALA A 67 -15.68 -13.92 -2.06
N MET A 68 -15.03 -12.81 -1.66
CA MET A 68 -15.64 -11.79 -0.80
C MET A 68 -16.69 -10.97 -1.56
N ARG A 69 -16.45 -10.62 -2.84
CA ARG A 69 -17.49 -9.98 -3.69
C ARG A 69 -18.73 -10.82 -3.83
N LYS A 70 -18.57 -12.14 -4.08
CA LYS A 70 -19.71 -13.09 -4.15
C LYS A 70 -20.52 -13.16 -2.85
N LYS A 71 -19.92 -12.85 -1.71
CA LYS A 71 -20.59 -12.74 -0.41
C LYS A 71 -21.26 -11.39 -0.18
N GLY A 72 -21.15 -10.45 -1.12
CA GLY A 72 -21.79 -9.13 -1.06
C GLY A 72 -20.95 -8.05 -0.37
N TYR A 73 -19.66 -8.28 -0.13
CA TYR A 73 -18.77 -7.27 0.44
C TYR A 73 -18.24 -6.31 -0.63
N GLU A 74 -18.00 -5.06 -0.24
CA GLU A 74 -17.27 -4.10 -1.07
C GLU A 74 -15.76 -4.36 -0.96
N VAL A 75 -15.12 -4.64 -2.09
CA VAL A 75 -13.74 -5.12 -2.15
C VAL A 75 -12.89 -4.28 -3.09
N GLY A 76 -11.68 -3.95 -2.64
CA GLY A 76 -10.62 -3.37 -3.45
C GLY A 76 -9.38 -4.26 -3.50
N ILE A 77 -8.60 -4.11 -4.56
CA ILE A 77 -7.26 -4.72 -4.71
C ILE A 77 -6.27 -3.62 -5.07
N LEU A 78 -5.23 -3.49 -4.26
CA LEU A 78 -4.05 -2.71 -4.54
C LEU A 78 -2.93 -3.64 -4.99
N ASP A 79 -2.58 -3.58 -6.28
CA ASP A 79 -1.45 -4.32 -6.84
C ASP A 79 -0.15 -3.54 -6.55
N ALA A 80 0.62 -4.04 -5.60
CA ALA A 80 1.91 -3.48 -5.21
C ALA A 80 3.10 -4.17 -5.89
N ASP A 81 2.85 -5.17 -6.75
CA ASP A 81 3.89 -5.77 -7.60
C ASP A 81 4.12 -4.92 -8.85
N ILE A 82 4.87 -3.83 -8.66
CA ILE A 82 5.16 -2.85 -9.72
C ILE A 82 5.99 -3.46 -10.86
N THR A 83 6.75 -4.51 -10.58
CA THR A 83 7.65 -5.14 -11.55
C THR A 83 6.97 -6.12 -12.49
N GLY A 84 5.82 -6.64 -12.11
CA GLY A 84 5.06 -7.61 -12.88
C GLY A 84 3.59 -7.62 -12.53
N PRO A 85 2.90 -6.48 -12.66
CA PRO A 85 1.52 -6.36 -12.23
C PRO A 85 0.64 -7.33 -13.01
N SER A 86 -0.04 -8.22 -12.28
CA SER A 86 -0.83 -9.30 -12.86
C SER A 86 -2.33 -9.18 -12.57
N ILE A 87 -2.71 -8.44 -11.55
CA ILE A 87 -4.09 -8.29 -11.10
C ILE A 87 -5.00 -7.71 -12.19
N PRO A 88 -4.66 -6.60 -12.90
CA PRO A 88 -5.51 -6.06 -13.96
C PRO A 88 -5.80 -7.09 -15.05
N LYS A 89 -4.77 -7.85 -15.48
CA LYS A 89 -4.92 -8.91 -16.49
C LYS A 89 -5.85 -10.03 -16.05
N MET A 90 -5.81 -10.42 -14.77
CA MET A 90 -6.67 -11.46 -14.21
C MET A 90 -8.14 -11.07 -14.18
N PHE A 91 -8.43 -9.78 -13.98
CA PHE A 91 -9.79 -9.24 -13.95
C PHE A 91 -10.26 -8.66 -15.29
N GLY A 92 -9.43 -8.74 -16.34
CA GLY A 92 -9.75 -8.18 -17.65
C GLY A 92 -9.92 -6.65 -17.63
N VAL A 93 -9.21 -5.99 -16.71
CA VAL A 93 -9.25 -4.54 -16.54
C VAL A 93 -8.14 -3.91 -17.39
N HIS A 94 -8.52 -2.97 -18.24
CA HIS A 94 -7.63 -2.25 -19.16
C HIS A 94 -7.91 -0.76 -19.13
N GLY A 95 -6.92 0.00 -19.58
CA GLY A 95 -7.02 1.45 -19.76
C GLY A 95 -6.53 2.25 -18.57
N PRO A 96 -6.33 3.57 -18.76
CA PRO A 96 -5.77 4.42 -17.71
C PRO A 96 -6.79 4.70 -16.60
N ALA A 97 -6.31 4.68 -15.35
CA ALA A 97 -7.08 5.18 -14.22
C ALA A 97 -7.29 6.69 -14.37
N MET A 98 -8.49 7.14 -14.11
CA MET A 98 -8.85 8.55 -14.27
C MET A 98 -8.52 9.36 -13.01
N GLY A 99 -7.82 10.49 -13.19
CA GLY A 99 -7.67 11.49 -12.13
C GLY A 99 -8.94 12.32 -11.97
N SER A 100 -9.28 12.65 -10.75
CA SER A 100 -10.34 13.59 -10.39
C SER A 100 -9.81 14.65 -9.41
N GLU A 101 -10.61 15.69 -9.15
CA GLU A 101 -10.25 16.70 -8.13
C GLU A 101 -10.12 16.11 -6.72
N MET A 102 -10.76 14.97 -6.46
CA MET A 102 -10.72 14.26 -5.18
C MET A 102 -9.59 13.25 -5.07
N GLY A 103 -8.89 12.96 -6.17
CA GLY A 103 -7.83 11.96 -6.25
C GLY A 103 -7.97 11.04 -7.46
N ILE A 104 -7.24 9.93 -7.44
CA ILE A 104 -7.24 8.94 -8.52
C ILE A 104 -8.40 7.96 -8.30
N LEU A 105 -9.19 7.72 -9.33
CA LEU A 105 -10.28 6.76 -9.25
C LEU A 105 -9.79 5.36 -9.61
N PRO A 106 -10.01 4.35 -8.75
CA PRO A 106 -9.70 2.97 -9.09
C PRO A 106 -10.64 2.48 -10.19
N ILE A 107 -10.18 1.54 -11.02
CA ILE A 107 -11.01 0.95 -12.06
C ILE A 107 -11.82 -0.19 -11.45
N ALA A 108 -13.12 -0.24 -11.74
CA ALA A 108 -13.99 -1.32 -11.31
C ALA A 108 -13.96 -2.45 -12.35
N ALA A 109 -13.72 -3.68 -11.91
CA ALA A 109 -13.89 -4.89 -12.69
C ALA A 109 -15.38 -5.22 -12.90
N GLU A 110 -15.69 -6.19 -13.77
CA GLU A 110 -17.08 -6.60 -14.05
C GLU A 110 -17.85 -7.06 -12.81
N ASP A 111 -17.17 -7.66 -11.84
CA ASP A 111 -17.75 -8.09 -10.57
C ASP A 111 -17.90 -6.96 -9.54
N GLY A 112 -17.46 -5.74 -9.90
CA GLY A 112 -17.46 -4.56 -9.05
C GLY A 112 -16.26 -4.46 -8.10
N THR A 113 -15.25 -5.34 -8.20
CA THR A 113 -13.99 -5.20 -7.46
C THR A 113 -13.24 -3.96 -7.94
N LYS A 114 -12.85 -3.08 -7.02
CA LYS A 114 -12.06 -1.88 -7.35
C LYS A 114 -10.58 -2.24 -7.41
N ILE A 115 -9.94 -1.92 -8.52
CA ILE A 115 -8.54 -2.31 -8.78
C ILE A 115 -7.70 -1.07 -9.03
N MET A 116 -6.53 -1.04 -8.39
CA MET A 116 -5.49 -0.06 -8.63
C MET A 116 -4.14 -0.74 -8.78
N SER A 117 -3.46 -0.42 -9.88
CA SER A 117 -2.13 -0.90 -10.22
C SER A 117 -1.36 0.18 -10.95
N ILE A 118 -0.03 0.09 -10.93
CA ILE A 118 0.82 1.06 -11.63
C ILE A 118 0.57 1.08 -13.14
N ASN A 119 0.27 -0.06 -13.74
CA ASN A 119 -0.02 -0.16 -15.17
C ASN A 119 -1.21 0.69 -15.59
N LEU A 120 -2.16 0.88 -14.68
CA LEU A 120 -3.36 1.69 -14.96
C LEU A 120 -3.08 3.19 -14.90
N LEU A 121 -1.88 3.62 -14.53
CA LEU A 121 -1.44 5.01 -14.56
C LEU A 121 -0.55 5.32 -15.76
N MET A 122 -0.16 4.31 -16.52
CA MET A 122 0.73 4.46 -17.66
C MET A 122 -0.07 4.48 -18.96
N GLU A 123 0.34 5.32 -19.91
CA GLU A 123 -0.25 5.34 -21.25
C GLU A 123 0.05 4.06 -22.03
N ASP A 124 1.19 3.41 -21.73
CA ASP A 124 1.60 2.14 -22.31
C ASP A 124 1.73 1.09 -21.21
N GLU A 125 0.77 0.16 -21.16
CA GLU A 125 0.70 -0.92 -20.18
C GLU A 125 1.89 -1.90 -20.25
N GLU A 126 2.59 -1.95 -21.38
CA GLU A 126 3.71 -2.87 -21.63
C GLU A 126 5.08 -2.20 -21.45
N ALA A 127 5.12 -0.89 -21.20
CA ALA A 127 6.37 -0.19 -21.00
C ALA A 127 7.14 -0.73 -19.77
N PRO A 128 8.43 -1.09 -19.94
CA PRO A 128 9.22 -1.59 -18.81
C PRO A 128 9.47 -0.48 -17.79
N VAL A 129 8.95 -0.65 -16.59
CA VAL A 129 9.15 0.28 -15.48
C VAL A 129 10.43 -0.07 -14.73
N ILE A 130 11.47 0.74 -14.91
CA ILE A 130 12.74 0.59 -14.17
C ILE A 130 12.68 1.50 -12.93
N TRP A 131 12.13 0.99 -11.85
CA TRP A 131 11.99 1.74 -10.62
C TRP A 131 12.95 1.22 -9.56
N ARG A 132 13.56 2.14 -8.80
CA ARG A 132 14.39 1.78 -7.65
C ARG A 132 13.50 1.65 -6.41
N GLY A 133 13.89 0.78 -5.46
CA GLY A 133 13.11 0.44 -4.27
C GLY A 133 12.45 1.61 -3.50
N PRO A 134 13.14 2.75 -3.25
CA PRO A 134 12.53 3.90 -2.57
C PRO A 134 11.37 4.53 -3.34
N VAL A 135 11.41 4.52 -4.67
CA VAL A 135 10.34 5.06 -5.53
C VAL A 135 9.13 4.13 -5.48
N ILE A 136 9.35 2.81 -5.51
CA ILE A 136 8.30 1.79 -5.39
C ILE A 136 7.51 1.99 -4.09
N ALA A 137 8.21 2.10 -2.96
CA ALA A 137 7.56 2.32 -1.67
C ALA A 137 6.77 3.64 -1.63
N GLY A 138 7.28 4.70 -2.29
CA GLY A 138 6.57 5.97 -2.44
C GLY A 138 5.28 5.82 -3.23
N THR A 139 5.30 5.08 -4.34
CA THR A 139 4.12 4.86 -5.19
C THR A 139 3.03 4.06 -4.48
N VAL A 140 3.40 3.00 -3.75
CA VAL A 140 2.43 2.22 -2.95
C VAL A 140 1.78 3.10 -1.87
N LYS A 141 2.54 4.00 -1.24
CA LYS A 141 1.99 4.99 -0.30
C LYS A 141 1.02 5.94 -0.99
N GLN A 142 1.37 6.46 -2.17
CA GLN A 142 0.48 7.30 -2.98
C GLN A 142 -0.82 6.57 -3.34
N PHE A 143 -0.78 5.29 -3.69
CA PHE A 143 -1.99 4.51 -3.93
C PHE A 143 -2.88 4.37 -2.70
N TRP A 144 -2.29 4.42 -1.52
CA TRP A 144 -3.04 4.45 -0.28
C TRP A 144 -3.68 5.82 -0.01
N SER A 145 -2.92 6.92 -0.20
CA SER A 145 -3.34 8.28 0.16
C SER A 145 -4.14 9.00 -0.94
N ASP A 146 -3.83 8.74 -2.21
CA ASP A 146 -4.33 9.55 -3.33
C ASP A 146 -5.47 8.85 -4.09
N VAL A 147 -5.63 7.53 -3.91
CA VAL A 147 -6.73 6.79 -4.54
C VAL A 147 -8.02 6.92 -3.74
N VAL A 148 -9.11 7.27 -4.44
CA VAL A 148 -10.44 7.35 -3.87
C VAL A 148 -11.08 5.97 -3.86
N TRP A 149 -10.81 5.20 -2.82
CA TRP A 149 -11.36 3.85 -2.66
C TRP A 149 -12.86 3.84 -2.37
N GLY A 150 -13.41 4.94 -1.80
CA GLY A 150 -14.77 4.98 -1.27
C GLY A 150 -14.93 4.04 -0.07
N ASP A 151 -16.14 3.55 0.15
CA ASP A 151 -16.41 2.62 1.25
C ASP A 151 -16.06 1.19 0.83
N LEU A 152 -15.06 0.60 1.50
CA LEU A 152 -14.64 -0.79 1.31
C LEU A 152 -14.74 -1.58 2.62
N ASP A 153 -15.24 -2.82 2.53
CA ASP A 153 -15.16 -3.78 3.62
C ASP A 153 -13.75 -4.41 3.70
N TYR A 154 -13.18 -4.69 2.53
CA TYR A 154 -11.86 -5.32 2.42
C TYR A 154 -11.01 -4.66 1.33
N LEU A 155 -9.76 -4.36 1.66
CA LEU A 155 -8.73 -4.00 0.69
C LEU A 155 -7.63 -5.06 0.74
N PHE A 156 -7.42 -5.75 -0.36
CA PHE A 156 -6.32 -6.69 -0.52
C PHE A 156 -5.12 -5.98 -1.12
N VAL A 157 -3.94 -6.22 -0.56
CA VAL A 157 -2.66 -5.71 -1.07
C VAL A 157 -1.86 -6.91 -1.57
N ASP A 158 -1.62 -6.97 -2.90
CA ASP A 158 -0.90 -8.04 -3.58
C ASP A 158 0.60 -7.76 -3.67
#